data_4e426ade1bda3d449767c7c7a0b388ae
#
_entry.id   4e426ade1bda3d449767c7c7a0b388ae
#
_cell.length_a   1.000
_cell.length_b   1.000
_cell.length_c   1.000
_cell.angle_alpha   90.00
_cell.angle_beta   90.00
_cell.angle_gamma   90.00
#
_symmetry.space_group_name_H-M   'P 1'
#
loop_
_entity.id
_entity.type
_entity.pdbx_description
1 polymer ?
#
loop_
_entity_poly.entity_id
_entity_poly.type
_entity_poly.pdbx_seq_one_letter_code
_entity_poly.pdbx_strand_id
1 'polypeptide(L)'
;MCKTPNGSKITNIFPQCLTQNGAKADLSSLYSQSDIQVEHTERCDDSQSYHLFARCSLPYGKCPYCGSISHRVHSKYMRTIADLSILGLPVIMKLEARKFFCDNTGCKRKTFAEQPGDEVFRYRRRTRRCEMVVAQHGLKTSSESARKLLSAIGVRVSDDTVLLDIHRMSTPSHQEVREIGVDDWAFRKGATYGSIIVSLDTGEVIDLLGDRDAESFRGWLDSHAQVRVVSRDRSTDYSAAIAATGRNITEVADRFHLNMNMSDCVKKVISSHYEEYRKSVRPEEVQVIPSKTDSRQVMFNEVKELQEAGLKIAQIASKLGIARQTVRKYIKYDSLPKRASKERIPYFLYDTYVEEAYRHGKDLRKIFMEIKEQGFPGTLTPFYDHYHYLSDGHRGFRSKQDVAEMQKSPDTGREPLLPIRQIAHIVDKSIRKKEMQDEEALIVERLLPLGWFRDIYDAAATFYDTIMGDSMDDLTVWLKTYAQSPLRELRSLAYGIQMDLKAVQNAIATNISNGIVEGYVNKLKAVKRTMYG
;
A
#
# COMPACT_ATOMS: atom_id res chain seq x y z
N MET A 1 -23.88 5.01 -4.61
CA MET A 1 -24.99 5.76 -5.27
C MET A 1 -25.85 6.39 -4.18
N CYS A 2 -25.57 7.64 -3.82
CA CYS A 2 -26.47 8.41 -2.95
C CYS A 2 -27.57 8.98 -3.81
N LYS A 3 -28.78 8.46 -3.68
CA LYS A 3 -29.98 9.11 -4.21
C LYS A 3 -30.42 10.17 -3.24
N THR A 4 -30.42 11.42 -3.68
CA THR A 4 -31.14 12.51 -3.00
C THR A 4 -32.64 12.34 -3.24
N PRO A 5 -33.51 12.73 -2.30
CA PRO A 5 -34.94 12.42 -2.34
C PRO A 5 -35.77 13.21 -3.38
N ASN A 6 -35.20 14.05 -4.17
CA ASN A 6 -35.92 14.78 -5.23
C ASN A 6 -35.06 14.79 -6.49
N GLY A 7 -35.56 14.09 -7.51
CA GLY A 7 -34.94 13.93 -8.83
C GLY A 7 -34.86 15.21 -9.67
N SER A 8 -34.37 16.29 -9.13
CA SER A 8 -34.01 17.48 -9.90
C SER A 8 -32.59 17.33 -10.43
N LYS A 9 -32.45 17.22 -11.74
CA LYS A 9 -31.20 17.40 -12.46
C LYS A 9 -30.58 18.71 -11.98
N ILE A 10 -29.33 18.65 -11.51
CA ILE A 10 -28.52 19.86 -11.27
C ILE A 10 -28.27 20.48 -12.64
N THR A 11 -29.20 21.30 -13.09
CA THR A 11 -29.07 22.17 -14.25
C THR A 11 -28.45 23.48 -13.72
N ASN A 12 -27.20 23.73 -14.17
CA ASN A 12 -26.52 25.01 -14.23
C ASN A 12 -26.74 26.00 -13.06
N ILE A 13 -25.86 25.91 -12.04
CA ILE A 13 -25.76 26.90 -10.95
C ILE A 13 -24.94 28.14 -11.41
N PHE A 14 -24.95 28.52 -12.66
CA PHE A 14 -24.39 29.80 -13.09
C PHE A 14 -25.51 30.75 -13.51
N PRO A 15 -25.58 31.98 -12.92
CA PRO A 15 -26.62 32.92 -13.25
C PRO A 15 -26.54 33.30 -14.72
N GLN A 16 -27.70 33.26 -15.38
CA GLN A 16 -27.92 33.84 -16.72
C GLN A 16 -27.86 35.39 -16.64
N CYS A 17 -26.74 35.92 -16.24
CA CYS A 17 -26.50 37.35 -16.24
C CYS A 17 -25.25 37.66 -17.05
N LEU A 18 -25.42 37.87 -18.32
CA LEU A 18 -24.57 38.70 -19.18
C LEU A 18 -25.03 38.55 -20.67
N THR A 19 -26.29 38.85 -20.92
CA THR A 19 -26.76 39.03 -22.30
C THR A 19 -27.56 40.30 -22.38
N GLN A 20 -26.88 41.37 -22.56
CA GLN A 20 -27.37 42.55 -23.29
C GLN A 20 -26.23 43.58 -23.33
N ASN A 21 -25.66 43.71 -24.45
CA ASN A 21 -24.66 44.63 -25.01
C ASN A 21 -23.39 43.89 -25.39
N GLY A 22 -23.12 43.79 -26.69
CA GLY A 22 -21.97 43.13 -27.28
C GLY A 22 -20.61 43.75 -26.92
N ALA A 23 -20.25 43.73 -25.65
CA ALA A 23 -18.91 44.02 -25.21
C ALA A 23 -18.01 42.83 -25.68
N LYS A 24 -17.22 43.08 -26.70
CA LYS A 24 -16.16 42.17 -27.13
C LYS A 24 -15.22 41.99 -25.93
N ALA A 25 -15.20 40.81 -25.31
CA ALA A 25 -14.21 40.53 -24.29
C ALA A 25 -12.83 40.53 -24.95
N ASP A 26 -12.01 41.51 -24.62
CA ASP A 26 -10.63 41.55 -25.13
C ASP A 26 -9.75 40.60 -24.32
N LEU A 27 -9.50 39.39 -24.88
CA LEU A 27 -8.64 38.36 -24.31
C LEU A 27 -7.20 38.45 -24.85
N SER A 28 -6.87 39.49 -25.61
CA SER A 28 -5.53 39.64 -26.22
C SER A 28 -4.43 39.76 -25.16
N SER A 29 -4.74 40.38 -24.02
CA SER A 29 -3.81 40.52 -22.90
C SER A 29 -3.35 39.19 -22.28
N LEU A 30 -4.14 38.11 -22.38
CA LEU A 30 -3.78 36.77 -21.87
C LEU A 30 -2.64 36.11 -22.64
N TYR A 31 -2.32 36.62 -23.84
CA TYR A 31 -1.26 36.12 -24.71
C TYR A 31 -0.15 37.15 -24.97
N SER A 32 -0.15 38.27 -24.24
CA SER A 32 0.79 39.38 -24.46
C SER A 32 2.29 39.00 -24.31
N GLN A 33 2.57 37.93 -23.58
CA GLN A 33 3.95 37.41 -23.36
C GLN A 33 4.31 36.25 -24.29
N SER A 34 3.46 35.89 -25.25
CA SER A 34 3.69 34.76 -26.14
C SER A 34 3.96 35.22 -27.59
N ASP A 35 4.52 34.32 -28.41
CA ASP A 35 4.67 34.53 -29.85
C ASP A 35 3.33 34.45 -30.62
N ILE A 36 2.22 34.47 -29.91
CA ILE A 36 0.85 34.42 -30.45
C ILE A 36 0.16 35.76 -30.24
N GLN A 37 -0.25 36.39 -31.33
CA GLN A 37 -1.03 37.61 -31.32
C GLN A 37 -2.50 37.28 -31.56
N VAL A 38 -3.36 37.56 -30.57
CA VAL A 38 -4.83 37.47 -30.72
C VAL A 38 -5.32 38.70 -31.48
N GLU A 39 -6.01 38.50 -32.58
CA GLU A 39 -6.55 39.58 -33.43
C GLU A 39 -7.94 39.98 -32.95
N HIS A 40 -8.79 39.00 -32.64
CA HIS A 40 -10.11 39.23 -32.08
C HIS A 40 -10.65 38.01 -31.38
N THR A 41 -11.68 38.23 -30.57
CA THR A 41 -12.38 37.19 -29.82
C THR A 41 -13.86 37.24 -30.13
N GLU A 42 -14.46 36.09 -30.36
CA GLU A 42 -15.90 35.93 -30.59
C GLU A 42 -16.49 34.91 -29.61
N ARG A 43 -17.68 35.22 -29.12
CA ARG A 43 -18.50 34.23 -28.43
C ARG A 43 -19.37 33.50 -29.45
N CYS A 44 -19.27 32.18 -29.50
CA CYS A 44 -20.11 31.35 -30.35
C CYS A 44 -21.25 30.75 -29.50
N ASP A 45 -22.46 31.25 -29.70
CA ASP A 45 -23.63 30.84 -28.93
C ASP A 45 -24.07 29.39 -29.28
N ASP A 46 -23.91 28.95 -30.52
CA ASP A 46 -24.22 27.59 -30.96
C ASP A 46 -23.38 26.55 -30.23
N SER A 47 -22.09 26.79 -30.05
CA SER A 47 -21.16 25.87 -29.39
C SER A 47 -20.95 26.19 -27.90
N GLN A 48 -21.56 27.26 -27.39
CA GLN A 48 -21.35 27.79 -26.04
C GLN A 48 -19.86 27.85 -25.71
N SER A 49 -19.08 28.54 -26.57
CA SER A 49 -17.61 28.63 -26.44
C SER A 49 -17.08 30.00 -26.86
N TYR A 50 -15.87 30.32 -26.44
CA TYR A 50 -15.12 31.46 -26.95
C TYR A 50 -14.16 31.02 -28.05
N HIS A 51 -14.21 31.71 -29.19
CA HIS A 51 -13.27 31.52 -30.28
C HIS A 51 -12.28 32.71 -30.31
N LEU A 52 -10.98 32.39 -30.22
CA LEU A 52 -9.90 33.35 -30.37
C LEU A 52 -9.26 33.18 -31.73
N PHE A 53 -9.32 34.24 -32.54
CA PHE A 53 -8.61 34.26 -33.84
C PHE A 53 -7.24 34.86 -33.62
N ALA A 54 -6.21 34.08 -33.95
CA ALA A 54 -4.83 34.40 -33.62
C ALA A 54 -3.87 34.06 -34.76
N ARG A 55 -2.71 34.70 -34.75
CA ARG A 55 -1.57 34.37 -35.62
C ARG A 55 -0.26 34.41 -34.84
N CYS A 56 0.79 33.84 -35.42
CA CYS A 56 2.13 34.02 -34.86
C CYS A 56 2.65 35.43 -35.12
N SER A 57 3.21 36.09 -34.09
CA SER A 57 3.70 37.45 -34.10
C SER A 57 5.03 37.62 -34.87
N LEU A 58 5.88 36.61 -34.89
CA LEU A 58 7.19 36.68 -35.52
C LEU A 58 7.07 36.78 -37.05
N PRO A 59 7.83 37.68 -37.74
CA PRO A 59 7.76 37.82 -39.18
C PRO A 59 8.49 36.71 -39.96
N TYR A 60 9.14 35.77 -39.28
CA TYR A 60 9.93 34.70 -39.86
C TYR A 60 9.57 33.34 -39.24
N GLY A 61 9.98 32.26 -39.88
CA GLY A 61 9.96 30.92 -39.34
C GLY A 61 11.36 30.35 -39.20
N LYS A 62 11.60 29.57 -38.13
CA LYS A 62 12.84 28.82 -37.89
C LYS A 62 12.65 27.35 -38.28
N CYS A 63 13.46 26.84 -39.17
CA CYS A 63 13.39 25.43 -39.60
C CYS A 63 13.73 24.49 -38.44
N PRO A 64 12.84 23.59 -38.04
CA PRO A 64 13.06 22.69 -36.88
C PRO A 64 14.11 21.59 -37.16
N TYR A 65 14.61 21.47 -38.41
CA TYR A 65 15.57 20.46 -38.78
C TYR A 65 16.99 20.99 -38.88
N CYS A 66 17.19 22.20 -39.41
CA CYS A 66 18.50 22.77 -39.59
C CYS A 66 18.72 24.11 -38.90
N GLY A 67 17.70 24.66 -38.24
CA GLY A 67 17.79 25.92 -37.50
C GLY A 67 17.77 27.19 -38.39
N SER A 68 17.79 27.08 -39.74
CA SER A 68 17.78 28.23 -40.63
C SER A 68 16.50 29.06 -40.52
N ILE A 69 16.67 30.38 -40.52
CA ILE A 69 15.55 31.35 -40.52
C ILE A 69 15.11 31.56 -41.96
N SER A 70 13.79 31.63 -42.21
CA SER A 70 13.22 31.98 -43.50
C SER A 70 12.05 32.92 -43.34
N HIS A 71 11.98 33.89 -44.27
CA HIS A 71 10.86 34.84 -44.42
C HIS A 71 9.93 34.43 -45.57
N ARG A 72 10.25 33.40 -46.34
CA ARG A 72 9.52 32.98 -47.54
C ARG A 72 8.37 32.05 -47.17
N VAL A 73 7.17 32.62 -47.09
CA VAL A 73 5.95 31.87 -46.81
C VAL A 73 5.56 31.04 -48.02
N HIS A 74 5.37 29.72 -47.80
CA HIS A 74 4.87 28.79 -48.82
C HIS A 74 3.34 28.79 -48.85
N SER A 75 2.69 28.67 -47.68
CA SER A 75 1.21 28.61 -47.54
C SER A 75 0.78 28.88 -46.12
N LYS A 76 -0.52 29.17 -45.96
CA LYS A 76 -1.15 29.33 -44.66
C LYS A 76 -2.22 28.25 -44.43
N TYR A 77 -2.47 27.90 -43.17
CA TYR A 77 -3.52 26.97 -42.79
C TYR A 77 -3.99 27.23 -41.37
N MET A 78 -5.23 26.87 -41.07
CA MET A 78 -5.80 27.08 -39.75
C MET A 78 -5.53 25.87 -38.86
N ARG A 79 -5.11 26.12 -37.63
CA ARG A 79 -5.04 25.14 -36.55
C ARG A 79 -6.13 25.43 -35.52
N THR A 80 -6.80 24.40 -35.06
CA THR A 80 -7.76 24.47 -33.95
C THR A 80 -7.07 23.95 -32.68
N ILE A 81 -6.98 24.81 -31.67
CA ILE A 81 -6.25 24.56 -30.42
C ILE A 81 -7.19 24.88 -29.27
N ALA A 82 -7.41 23.93 -28.37
CA ALA A 82 -8.18 24.15 -27.16
C ALA A 82 -7.30 24.80 -26.08
N ASP A 83 -7.88 25.70 -25.30
CA ASP A 83 -7.25 26.31 -24.16
C ASP A 83 -8.06 26.11 -22.89
N LEU A 84 -7.59 26.65 -21.77
CA LEU A 84 -8.35 26.68 -20.52
C LEU A 84 -9.65 27.45 -20.72
N SER A 85 -10.71 26.96 -20.08
CA SER A 85 -12.03 27.57 -20.13
C SER A 85 -12.07 28.96 -19.46
N ILE A 86 -12.96 29.79 -19.90
CA ILE A 86 -13.27 31.10 -19.28
C ILE A 86 -14.71 31.03 -18.80
N LEU A 87 -14.93 31.31 -17.51
CA LEU A 87 -16.26 31.26 -16.88
C LEU A 87 -17.02 29.93 -17.15
N GLY A 88 -16.30 28.82 -17.20
CA GLY A 88 -16.88 27.51 -17.49
C GLY A 88 -17.19 27.23 -18.97
N LEU A 89 -16.94 28.19 -19.86
CA LEU A 89 -17.11 28.01 -21.30
C LEU A 89 -15.77 27.61 -21.96
N PRO A 90 -15.77 26.60 -22.86
CA PRO A 90 -14.59 26.21 -23.61
C PRO A 90 -13.97 27.35 -24.40
N VAL A 91 -12.65 27.41 -24.46
CA VAL A 91 -11.91 28.35 -25.31
C VAL A 91 -11.23 27.60 -26.44
N ILE A 92 -11.48 28.05 -27.66
CA ILE A 92 -10.96 27.45 -28.89
C ILE A 92 -10.18 28.50 -29.68
N MET A 93 -8.88 28.35 -29.76
CA MET A 93 -8.04 29.19 -30.57
C MET A 93 -8.04 28.71 -32.02
N LYS A 94 -8.39 29.60 -32.95
CA LYS A 94 -8.24 29.48 -34.40
C LYS A 94 -6.93 30.15 -34.79
N LEU A 95 -5.84 29.40 -34.79
CA LEU A 95 -4.50 29.88 -35.09
C LEU A 95 -4.20 29.80 -36.58
N GLU A 96 -4.02 30.94 -37.25
CA GLU A 96 -3.46 31.01 -38.58
C GLU A 96 -1.94 30.68 -38.50
N ALA A 97 -1.56 29.50 -38.92
CA ALA A 97 -0.18 29.05 -38.98
C ALA A 97 0.33 29.03 -40.41
N ARG A 98 1.61 29.36 -40.57
CA ARG A 98 2.30 29.43 -41.89
C ARG A 98 3.19 28.22 -42.12
N LYS A 99 3.33 27.86 -43.38
CA LYS A 99 4.45 27.01 -43.86
C LYS A 99 5.46 27.92 -44.54
N PHE A 100 6.73 27.66 -44.30
CA PHE A 100 7.84 28.40 -44.90
C PHE A 100 8.68 27.47 -45.81
N PHE A 101 9.33 28.04 -46.81
CA PHE A 101 10.40 27.36 -47.51
C PHE A 101 11.66 27.33 -46.63
N CYS A 102 12.42 26.22 -46.67
CA CYS A 102 13.73 26.20 -46.03
C CYS A 102 14.77 26.73 -47.01
N ASP A 103 15.45 27.81 -46.62
CA ASP A 103 16.43 28.47 -47.47
C ASP A 103 17.81 27.81 -47.43
N ASN A 104 18.02 26.82 -46.55
CA ASN A 104 19.23 26.02 -46.52
C ASN A 104 19.17 24.88 -47.55
N THR A 105 20.01 24.99 -48.61
CA THR A 105 20.10 24.02 -49.70
C THR A 105 20.54 22.64 -49.23
N GLY A 106 21.32 22.53 -48.16
CA GLY A 106 21.76 21.28 -47.53
C GLY A 106 20.71 20.62 -46.65
N CYS A 107 19.57 21.27 -46.39
CA CYS A 107 18.53 20.70 -45.56
C CYS A 107 17.69 19.66 -46.32
N LYS A 108 17.47 18.50 -45.72
CA LYS A 108 16.61 17.44 -46.29
C LYS A 108 15.14 17.87 -46.47
N ARG A 109 14.70 18.95 -45.81
CA ARG A 109 13.34 19.47 -45.89
C ARG A 109 13.26 20.75 -46.71
N LYS A 110 12.41 20.74 -47.73
CA LYS A 110 12.17 21.92 -48.56
C LYS A 110 11.20 22.91 -47.94
N THR A 111 10.29 22.42 -47.13
CA THR A 111 9.30 23.25 -46.41
C THR A 111 9.15 22.77 -44.99
N PHE A 112 8.76 23.68 -44.10
CA PHE A 112 8.48 23.41 -42.69
C PHE A 112 7.29 24.23 -42.18
N ALA A 113 6.60 23.70 -41.18
CA ALA A 113 5.52 24.42 -40.52
C ALA A 113 6.08 25.33 -39.43
N GLU A 114 5.49 26.50 -39.29
CA GLU A 114 5.76 27.44 -38.22
C GLU A 114 5.56 26.80 -36.86
N GLN A 115 6.39 27.15 -35.89
CA GLN A 115 6.26 26.74 -34.51
C GLN A 115 5.80 27.96 -33.69
N PRO A 116 4.62 27.88 -33.04
CA PRO A 116 4.06 29.04 -32.35
C PRO A 116 4.64 29.25 -30.93
N GLY A 117 5.94 29.01 -30.77
CA GLY A 117 6.62 29.17 -29.49
C GLY A 117 6.30 28.08 -28.48
N ASP A 118 6.50 28.41 -27.20
CA ASP A 118 6.33 27.47 -26.08
C ASP A 118 4.87 27.28 -25.68
N GLU A 119 3.97 28.13 -26.14
CA GLU A 119 2.55 28.06 -25.78
C GLU A 119 1.83 26.90 -26.47
N VAL A 120 2.24 26.53 -27.68
CA VAL A 120 1.64 25.44 -28.45
C VAL A 120 2.70 24.60 -29.12
N PHE A 121 2.95 23.43 -28.58
CA PHE A 121 3.93 22.53 -29.16
C PHE A 121 3.52 21.99 -30.54
N ARG A 122 4.50 21.55 -31.28
CA ARG A 122 4.31 20.94 -32.59
C ARG A 122 3.33 19.76 -32.50
N TYR A 123 2.38 19.72 -33.44
CA TYR A 123 1.31 18.72 -33.52
C TYR A 123 0.34 18.64 -32.34
N ARG A 124 0.42 19.59 -31.39
CA ARG A 124 -0.53 19.64 -30.29
C ARG A 124 -1.82 20.34 -30.68
N ARG A 125 -2.91 19.90 -30.05
CA ARG A 125 -4.26 20.48 -30.23
C ARG A 125 -4.74 21.24 -28.99
N ARG A 126 -3.84 21.44 -28.02
CA ARG A 126 -4.09 22.20 -26.80
C ARG A 126 -2.89 23.09 -26.51
N THR A 127 -3.15 24.17 -25.75
CA THR A 127 -2.07 25.00 -25.21
C THR A 127 -1.30 24.23 -24.14
N ARG A 128 -0.04 24.60 -23.91
CA ARG A 128 0.81 24.01 -22.87
C ARG A 128 0.18 24.11 -21.49
N ARG A 129 -0.37 25.28 -21.14
CA ARG A 129 -1.05 25.50 -19.86
C ARG A 129 -2.26 24.58 -19.70
N CYS A 130 -3.04 24.37 -20.75
CA CYS A 130 -4.17 23.45 -20.73
C CYS A 130 -3.69 21.99 -20.52
N GLU A 131 -2.65 21.55 -21.22
CA GLU A 131 -2.05 20.22 -21.05
C GLU A 131 -1.52 20.03 -19.60
N MET A 132 -0.86 21.05 -19.03
CA MET A 132 -0.37 20.99 -17.66
C MET A 132 -1.50 20.87 -16.63
N VAL A 133 -2.56 21.64 -16.77
CA VAL A 133 -3.72 21.57 -15.86
C VAL A 133 -4.40 20.22 -15.97
N VAL A 134 -4.58 19.67 -17.19
CA VAL A 134 -5.13 18.33 -17.42
C VAL A 134 -4.29 17.27 -16.72
N ALA A 135 -2.95 17.30 -16.90
CA ALA A 135 -2.04 16.36 -16.29
C ALA A 135 -2.04 16.45 -14.75
N GLN A 136 -2.04 17.66 -14.19
CA GLN A 136 -2.08 17.88 -12.74
C GLN A 136 -3.36 17.34 -12.09
N HIS A 137 -4.52 17.49 -12.75
CA HIS A 137 -5.78 16.92 -12.26
C HIS A 137 -5.73 15.39 -12.32
N GLY A 138 -5.18 14.82 -13.41
CA GLY A 138 -5.02 13.39 -13.55
C GLY A 138 -4.10 12.77 -12.50
N LEU A 139 -3.01 13.46 -12.14
CA LEU A 139 -2.10 13.02 -11.06
C LEU A 139 -2.72 13.04 -9.67
N LYS A 140 -3.67 13.96 -9.42
CA LYS A 140 -4.31 14.10 -8.11
C LYS A 140 -5.55 13.23 -7.94
N THR A 141 -6.10 12.72 -9.05
CA THR A 141 -7.31 11.90 -9.08
C THR A 141 -7.10 10.70 -10.00
N SER A 142 -8.16 10.09 -10.53
CA SER A 142 -8.06 9.15 -11.66
C SER A 142 -8.31 9.87 -12.98
N SER A 143 -7.92 9.27 -14.12
CA SER A 143 -8.18 9.84 -15.45
C SER A 143 -9.68 10.09 -15.66
N GLU A 144 -10.55 9.15 -15.26
CA GLU A 144 -12.00 9.30 -15.32
C GLU A 144 -12.52 10.46 -14.45
N SER A 145 -12.03 10.55 -13.20
CA SER A 145 -12.41 11.61 -12.27
C SER A 145 -11.94 12.98 -12.77
N ALA A 146 -10.69 13.06 -13.26
CA ALA A 146 -10.13 14.26 -13.86
C ALA A 146 -10.96 14.72 -15.06
N ARG A 147 -11.32 13.80 -15.98
CA ARG A 147 -12.19 14.11 -17.13
C ARG A 147 -13.53 14.71 -16.69
N LYS A 148 -14.17 14.12 -15.66
CA LYS A 148 -15.46 14.61 -15.15
C LYS A 148 -15.33 16.01 -14.53
N LEU A 149 -14.30 16.23 -13.71
CA LEU A 149 -14.02 17.53 -13.07
C LEU A 149 -13.69 18.61 -14.11
N LEU A 150 -12.80 18.29 -15.06
CA LEU A 150 -12.41 19.20 -16.14
C LEU A 150 -13.59 19.54 -17.05
N SER A 151 -14.44 18.55 -17.37
CA SER A 151 -15.66 18.77 -18.15
C SER A 151 -16.65 19.73 -17.45
N ALA A 152 -16.76 19.64 -16.12
CA ALA A 152 -17.62 20.54 -15.33
C ALA A 152 -17.18 22.01 -15.38
N ILE A 153 -15.88 22.25 -15.62
CA ILE A 153 -15.33 23.60 -15.77
C ILE A 153 -15.08 24.00 -17.24
N GLY A 154 -15.62 23.23 -18.21
CA GLY A 154 -15.55 23.57 -19.64
C GLY A 154 -14.30 23.08 -20.37
N VAL A 155 -13.43 22.28 -19.76
CA VAL A 155 -12.28 21.65 -20.41
C VAL A 155 -12.62 20.21 -20.81
N ARG A 156 -12.82 19.95 -22.11
CA ARG A 156 -13.25 18.66 -22.64
C ARG A 156 -12.05 17.82 -23.10
N VAL A 157 -11.80 16.71 -22.41
CA VAL A 157 -10.74 15.75 -22.73
C VAL A 157 -11.26 14.33 -22.55
N SER A 158 -10.59 13.34 -23.17
CA SER A 158 -10.83 11.92 -22.88
C SER A 158 -9.91 11.40 -21.77
N ASP A 159 -10.25 10.26 -21.20
CA ASP A 159 -9.43 9.58 -20.19
C ASP A 159 -8.02 9.28 -20.72
N ASP A 160 -7.92 8.78 -21.96
CA ASP A 160 -6.63 8.53 -22.64
C ASP A 160 -5.82 9.82 -22.82
N THR A 161 -6.51 10.95 -23.06
CA THR A 161 -5.84 12.25 -23.18
C THR A 161 -5.23 12.69 -21.86
N VAL A 162 -5.93 12.47 -20.74
CA VAL A 162 -5.40 12.74 -19.39
C VAL A 162 -4.15 11.91 -19.13
N LEU A 163 -4.19 10.60 -19.41
CA LEU A 163 -3.03 9.71 -19.24
C LEU A 163 -1.86 10.12 -20.14
N LEU A 164 -2.15 10.46 -21.40
CA LEU A 164 -1.12 10.91 -22.34
C LEU A 164 -0.43 12.20 -21.88
N ASP A 165 -1.16 13.14 -21.30
CA ASP A 165 -0.58 14.38 -20.79
C ASP A 165 0.26 14.14 -19.54
N ILE A 166 -0.15 13.22 -18.65
CA ILE A 166 0.67 12.77 -17.51
C ILE A 166 1.99 12.17 -18.00
N HIS A 167 1.95 11.25 -18.97
CA HIS A 167 3.15 10.63 -19.53
C HIS A 167 4.11 11.60 -20.22
N ARG A 168 3.61 12.78 -20.60
CA ARG A 168 4.42 13.84 -21.24
C ARG A 168 5.05 14.81 -20.26
N MET A 169 4.66 14.75 -18.98
CA MET A 169 5.33 15.55 -17.96
C MET A 169 6.80 15.12 -17.87
N SER A 170 7.69 16.10 -17.87
CA SER A 170 9.11 15.81 -17.61
C SER A 170 9.28 15.39 -16.16
N THR A 171 9.92 14.26 -15.94
CA THR A 171 10.39 13.88 -14.61
C THR A 171 11.57 14.79 -14.23
N PRO A 172 11.60 15.38 -13.04
CA PRO A 172 12.77 16.11 -12.58
C PRO A 172 14.02 15.23 -12.66
N SER A 173 15.13 15.73 -13.16
CA SER A 173 16.39 15.01 -13.11
C SER A 173 17.07 15.28 -11.77
N HIS A 174 17.24 14.24 -10.96
CA HIS A 174 17.93 14.32 -9.68
C HIS A 174 19.39 13.92 -9.87
N GLN A 175 20.29 14.89 -10.07
CA GLN A 175 21.68 14.60 -10.48
C GLN A 175 22.66 14.35 -9.34
N GLU A 176 22.42 14.80 -8.10
CA GLU A 176 23.40 14.73 -7.02
C GLU A 176 22.79 14.26 -5.69
N VAL A 177 22.35 13.01 -5.66
CA VAL A 177 21.82 12.42 -4.44
C VAL A 177 22.92 11.60 -3.75
N ARG A 178 23.24 11.91 -2.49
CA ARG A 178 24.25 11.21 -1.70
C ARG A 178 23.69 10.27 -0.68
N GLU A 179 22.57 10.63 -0.08
CA GLU A 179 21.88 9.85 0.93
C GLU A 179 20.48 9.45 0.43
N ILE A 180 20.20 8.17 0.41
CA ILE A 180 18.91 7.65 -0.05
C ILE A 180 18.28 6.75 0.99
N GLY A 181 16.95 6.74 0.98
CA GLY A 181 16.15 5.72 1.63
C GLY A 181 15.48 4.85 0.59
N VAL A 182 15.44 3.55 0.83
CA VAL A 182 14.77 2.58 -0.02
C VAL A 182 13.79 1.75 0.80
N ASP A 183 12.63 1.44 0.20
CA ASP A 183 11.61 0.57 0.79
C ASP A 183 10.83 -0.13 -0.32
N ASP A 184 10.15 -1.22 0.03
CA ASP A 184 9.30 -1.92 -0.90
C ASP A 184 7.86 -1.37 -0.91
N TRP A 185 7.23 -1.43 -2.06
CA TRP A 185 5.82 -1.11 -2.19
C TRP A 185 5.09 -2.12 -3.07
N ALA A 186 3.86 -2.46 -2.72
CA ALA A 186 3.10 -3.48 -3.41
C ALA A 186 2.28 -2.91 -4.57
N PHE A 187 2.59 -3.32 -5.81
CA PHE A 187 1.67 -3.15 -6.95
C PHE A 187 0.41 -3.99 -6.75
N ARG A 188 0.61 -5.30 -6.42
CA ARG A 188 -0.46 -6.20 -6.01
C ARG A 188 0.01 -6.92 -4.76
N LYS A 189 -0.70 -6.69 -3.64
CA LYS A 189 -0.35 -7.31 -2.35
C LYS A 189 -0.27 -8.83 -2.49
N GLY A 190 0.88 -9.40 -2.11
CA GLY A 190 1.13 -10.83 -2.21
C GLY A 190 1.54 -11.35 -3.60
N ALA A 191 1.66 -10.48 -4.63
CA ALA A 191 2.02 -10.89 -5.99
C ALA A 191 3.17 -10.08 -6.59
N THR A 192 3.06 -8.75 -6.67
CA THR A 192 4.05 -7.91 -7.36
C THR A 192 4.45 -6.74 -6.46
N TYR A 193 5.75 -6.59 -6.27
CA TYR A 193 6.35 -5.53 -5.48
C TYR A 193 7.33 -4.74 -6.34
N GLY A 194 7.55 -3.49 -6.00
CA GLY A 194 8.59 -2.64 -6.54
C GLY A 194 9.33 -1.93 -5.43
N SER A 195 10.40 -1.20 -5.75
CA SER A 195 11.17 -0.40 -4.80
C SER A 195 10.93 1.08 -5.04
N ILE A 196 10.83 1.86 -3.97
CA ILE A 196 10.82 3.31 -4.01
C ILE A 196 12.15 3.83 -3.48
N ILE A 197 12.73 4.80 -4.18
CA ILE A 197 13.97 5.44 -3.81
C ILE A 197 13.70 6.91 -3.55
N VAL A 198 14.08 7.38 -2.38
CA VAL A 198 13.84 8.75 -1.91
C VAL A 198 15.16 9.36 -1.48
N SER A 199 15.42 10.60 -1.86
CA SER A 199 16.52 11.38 -1.31
C SER A 199 16.25 11.71 0.15
N LEU A 200 17.16 11.37 1.03
CA LEU A 200 17.09 11.77 2.43
C LEU A 200 17.57 13.20 2.63
N ASP A 201 18.38 13.74 1.67
CA ASP A 201 18.84 15.12 1.67
C ASP A 201 17.74 16.12 1.34
N THR A 202 16.96 15.84 0.28
CA THR A 202 15.92 16.77 -0.25
C THR A 202 14.51 16.35 0.13
N GLY A 203 14.32 15.10 0.53
CA GLY A 203 13.01 14.53 0.79
C GLY A 203 12.18 14.26 -0.48
N GLU A 204 12.79 14.20 -1.65
CA GLU A 204 12.10 13.97 -2.93
C GLU A 204 12.19 12.51 -3.35
N VAL A 205 11.14 12.02 -4.02
CA VAL A 205 11.18 10.71 -4.68
C VAL A 205 12.10 10.80 -5.89
N ILE A 206 13.13 9.97 -5.90
CA ILE A 206 14.13 9.93 -6.97
C ILE A 206 13.69 8.98 -8.06
N ASP A 207 13.26 7.77 -7.67
CA ASP A 207 12.90 6.75 -8.65
C ASP A 207 11.92 5.72 -8.07
N LEU A 208 11.26 4.99 -8.97
CA LEU A 208 10.40 3.86 -8.67
C LEU A 208 10.83 2.67 -9.54
N LEU A 209 11.42 1.66 -8.94
CA LEU A 209 11.78 0.43 -9.64
C LEU A 209 10.56 -0.48 -9.77
N GLY A 210 10.45 -1.17 -10.90
CA GLY A 210 9.33 -2.06 -11.21
C GLY A 210 9.34 -3.37 -10.42
N ASP A 211 10.44 -3.68 -9.76
CA ASP A 211 10.64 -4.84 -8.91
C ASP A 211 11.44 -4.48 -7.65
N ARG A 212 11.68 -5.46 -6.79
CA ARG A 212 12.50 -5.32 -5.58
C ARG A 212 13.76 -6.20 -5.61
N ASP A 213 14.12 -6.67 -6.79
CA ASP A 213 15.21 -7.62 -6.95
C ASP A 213 16.56 -6.93 -6.73
N ALA A 214 17.51 -7.66 -6.14
CA ALA A 214 18.85 -7.15 -5.85
C ALA A 214 19.57 -6.65 -7.10
N GLU A 215 19.35 -7.28 -8.27
CA GLU A 215 19.98 -6.90 -9.53
C GLU A 215 19.50 -5.53 -10.03
N SER A 216 18.19 -5.27 -9.99
CA SER A 216 17.60 -3.99 -10.39
C SER A 216 18.08 -2.84 -9.51
N PHE A 217 18.09 -3.04 -8.17
CA PHE A 217 18.60 -2.02 -7.26
C PHE A 217 20.11 -1.80 -7.41
N ARG A 218 20.90 -2.87 -7.63
CA ARG A 218 22.32 -2.76 -7.95
C ARG A 218 22.54 -1.94 -9.23
N GLY A 219 21.83 -2.26 -10.33
CA GLY A 219 21.94 -1.52 -11.58
C GLY A 219 21.64 -0.04 -11.41
N TRP A 220 20.66 0.28 -10.55
CA TRP A 220 20.34 1.65 -10.19
C TRP A 220 21.50 2.31 -9.42
N LEU A 221 22.09 1.65 -8.41
CA LEU A 221 23.24 2.14 -7.65
C LEU A 221 24.47 2.33 -8.54
N ASP A 222 24.72 1.45 -9.51
CA ASP A 222 25.84 1.56 -10.44
C ASP A 222 25.72 2.79 -11.34
N SER A 223 24.48 3.18 -11.70
CA SER A 223 24.21 4.42 -12.45
C SER A 223 24.25 5.69 -11.58
N HIS A 224 24.27 5.55 -10.24
CA HIS A 224 24.29 6.65 -9.27
C HIS A 224 25.53 6.56 -8.37
N ALA A 225 26.71 6.69 -8.97
CA ALA A 225 28.00 6.50 -8.29
C ALA A 225 28.26 7.45 -7.10
N GLN A 226 27.53 8.56 -7.01
CA GLN A 226 27.61 9.56 -5.95
C GLN A 226 26.95 9.13 -4.63
N VAL A 227 26.09 8.10 -4.64
CA VAL A 227 25.41 7.60 -3.42
C VAL A 227 26.44 7.03 -2.45
N ARG A 228 26.37 7.47 -1.19
CA ARG A 228 27.27 7.09 -0.08
C ARG A 228 26.54 6.45 1.09
N VAL A 229 25.26 6.78 1.28
CA VAL A 229 24.45 6.26 2.39
C VAL A 229 23.15 5.70 1.84
N VAL A 230 22.78 4.52 2.33
CA VAL A 230 21.51 3.86 2.01
C VAL A 230 20.81 3.48 3.31
N SER A 231 19.70 4.13 3.61
CA SER A 231 18.76 3.69 4.65
C SER A 231 17.79 2.69 4.07
N ARG A 232 17.64 1.52 4.72
CA ARG A 232 16.82 0.41 4.24
C ARG A 232 16.12 -0.34 5.37
N ASP A 233 15.07 -1.06 5.04
CA ASP A 233 14.60 -2.13 5.88
C ASP A 233 15.67 -3.25 5.99
N ARG A 234 15.42 -4.26 6.80
CA ARG A 234 16.36 -5.38 6.97
C ARG A 234 16.23 -6.45 5.88
N SER A 235 15.84 -6.07 4.65
CA SER A 235 15.81 -6.96 3.51
C SER A 235 17.21 -7.42 3.12
N THR A 236 17.37 -8.71 2.88
CA THR A 236 18.63 -9.30 2.39
C THR A 236 18.92 -8.89 0.96
N ASP A 237 17.91 -8.57 0.17
CA ASP A 237 18.04 -8.24 -1.26
C ASP A 237 18.73 -6.88 -1.42
N TYR A 238 18.34 -5.87 -0.63
CA TYR A 238 18.99 -4.55 -0.66
C TYR A 238 20.44 -4.61 -0.17
N SER A 239 20.68 -5.36 0.93
CA SER A 239 22.05 -5.54 1.44
C SER A 239 22.95 -6.27 0.43
N ALA A 240 22.43 -7.32 -0.21
CA ALA A 240 23.15 -8.04 -1.25
C ALA A 240 23.45 -7.15 -2.47
N ALA A 241 22.49 -6.32 -2.89
CA ALA A 241 22.68 -5.35 -3.97
C ALA A 241 23.80 -4.35 -3.66
N ILE A 242 23.79 -3.78 -2.44
CA ILE A 242 24.80 -2.83 -1.99
C ILE A 242 26.19 -3.49 -1.96
N ALA A 243 26.30 -4.68 -1.36
CA ALA A 243 27.55 -5.42 -1.30
C ALA A 243 28.09 -5.76 -2.69
N ALA A 244 27.21 -6.12 -3.64
CA ALA A 244 27.57 -6.47 -5.01
C ALA A 244 28.12 -5.28 -5.84
N THR A 245 27.90 -4.02 -5.42
CA THR A 245 28.53 -2.84 -6.06
C THR A 245 30.03 -2.76 -5.80
N GLY A 246 30.56 -3.45 -4.76
CA GLY A 246 31.95 -3.35 -4.33
C GLY A 246 32.35 -1.97 -3.77
N ARG A 247 31.40 -1.07 -3.58
CA ARG A 247 31.61 0.31 -3.12
C ARG A 247 31.50 0.41 -1.59
N ASN A 248 32.19 1.38 -1.01
CA ASN A 248 32.02 1.69 0.40
C ASN A 248 30.78 2.57 0.61
N ILE A 249 29.61 1.92 0.69
CA ILE A 249 28.31 2.55 0.96
C ILE A 249 27.96 2.25 2.43
N THR A 250 27.59 3.27 3.16
CA THR A 250 27.12 3.13 4.55
C THR A 250 25.67 2.68 4.55
N GLU A 251 25.42 1.48 5.06
CA GLU A 251 24.07 0.96 5.27
C GLU A 251 23.53 1.41 6.61
N VAL A 252 22.31 1.89 6.67
CA VAL A 252 21.59 2.31 7.88
C VAL A 252 20.28 1.54 7.98
N ALA A 253 20.10 0.78 9.04
CA ALA A 253 18.86 0.05 9.26
C ALA A 253 17.72 1.00 9.65
N ASP A 254 16.51 0.75 9.17
CA ASP A 254 15.35 1.55 9.55
C ASP A 254 14.94 1.26 11.00
N ARG A 255 15.04 2.28 11.87
CA ARG A 255 14.64 2.20 13.28
C ARG A 255 13.17 1.83 13.47
N PHE A 256 12.28 2.26 12.56
CA PHE A 256 10.87 1.92 12.62
C PHE A 256 10.66 0.41 12.42
N HIS A 257 11.31 -0.16 11.40
CA HIS A 257 11.26 -1.60 11.15
C HIS A 257 11.94 -2.43 12.25
N LEU A 258 12.99 -1.92 12.89
CA LEU A 258 13.59 -2.56 14.07
C LEU A 258 12.56 -2.63 15.22
N ASN A 259 11.88 -1.54 15.53
CA ASN A 259 10.83 -1.51 16.54
C ASN A 259 9.61 -2.38 16.18
N MET A 260 9.24 -2.45 14.90
CA MET A 260 8.20 -3.37 14.44
C MET A 260 8.60 -4.83 14.64
N ASN A 261 9.84 -5.20 14.34
CA ASN A 261 10.35 -6.56 14.56
C ASN A 261 10.28 -6.94 16.05
N MET A 262 10.59 -6.01 16.96
CA MET A 262 10.43 -6.22 18.40
C MET A 262 8.95 -6.37 18.78
N SER A 263 8.06 -5.51 18.30
CA SER A 263 6.62 -5.65 18.55
C SER A 263 6.07 -6.99 18.06
N ASP A 264 6.54 -7.49 16.93
CA ASP A 264 6.15 -8.81 16.41
C ASP A 264 6.76 -9.95 17.23
N CYS A 265 7.96 -9.78 17.79
CA CYS A 265 8.54 -10.71 18.75
C CYS A 265 7.67 -10.78 20.02
N VAL A 266 7.27 -9.65 20.58
CA VAL A 266 6.35 -9.56 21.73
C VAL A 266 5.04 -10.31 21.45
N LYS A 267 4.41 -10.07 20.29
CA LYS A 267 3.17 -10.79 19.90
C LYS A 267 3.37 -12.30 19.83
N LYS A 268 4.48 -12.76 19.28
CA LYS A 268 4.81 -14.19 19.16
C LYS A 268 5.01 -14.83 20.54
N VAL A 269 5.73 -14.15 21.45
CA VAL A 269 5.93 -14.63 22.83
C VAL A 269 4.60 -14.68 23.58
N ILE A 270 3.77 -13.65 23.50
CA ILE A 270 2.44 -13.67 24.11
C ILE A 270 1.60 -14.82 23.54
N SER A 271 1.68 -15.07 22.23
CA SER A 271 0.97 -16.15 21.56
C SER A 271 1.41 -17.53 22.06
N SER A 272 2.72 -17.76 22.24
CA SER A 272 3.24 -19.04 22.74
C SER A 272 2.89 -19.31 24.19
N HIS A 273 2.68 -18.27 25.00
CA HIS A 273 2.34 -18.35 26.42
C HIS A 273 0.87 -17.96 26.73
N TYR A 274 0.00 -17.90 25.71
CA TYR A 274 -1.37 -17.43 25.87
C TYR A 274 -2.21 -18.27 26.86
N GLU A 275 -1.94 -19.58 26.95
CA GLU A 275 -2.60 -20.47 27.90
C GLU A 275 -2.20 -20.14 29.36
N GLU A 276 -0.96 -19.74 29.61
CA GLU A 276 -0.52 -19.30 30.94
C GLU A 276 -1.16 -17.96 31.31
N TYR A 277 -1.25 -17.04 30.35
CA TYR A 277 -2.02 -15.79 30.51
C TYR A 277 -3.47 -16.08 30.85
N ARG A 278 -4.15 -17.00 30.12
CA ARG A 278 -5.54 -17.37 30.38
C ARG A 278 -5.72 -17.90 31.80
N LYS A 279 -4.80 -18.75 32.27
CA LYS A 279 -4.81 -19.29 33.63
C LYS A 279 -4.61 -18.20 34.69
N SER A 280 -3.79 -17.19 34.43
CA SER A 280 -3.56 -16.08 35.37
C SER A 280 -4.79 -15.17 35.52
N VAL A 281 -5.56 -14.98 34.44
CA VAL A 281 -6.79 -14.16 34.46
C VAL A 281 -8.00 -14.95 34.99
N ARG A 282 -8.06 -16.28 34.73
CA ARG A 282 -9.20 -17.16 35.09
C ARG A 282 -8.71 -18.44 35.76
N PRO A 283 -8.23 -18.36 37.01
CA PRO A 283 -7.73 -19.52 37.72
C PRO A 283 -8.79 -20.60 37.99
N GLU A 284 -10.06 -20.22 38.10
CA GLU A 284 -11.16 -21.14 38.40
C GLU A 284 -11.56 -22.03 37.20
N GLU A 285 -11.22 -21.68 35.99
CA GLU A 285 -11.45 -22.52 34.80
C GLU A 285 -10.47 -23.72 34.70
N VAL A 286 -9.55 -23.85 35.66
CA VAL A 286 -8.55 -24.92 35.72
C VAL A 286 -9.08 -26.18 36.45
N GLN A 287 -10.38 -26.31 36.65
CA GLN A 287 -10.93 -27.60 37.02
C GLN A 287 -10.81 -28.56 35.82
N VAL A 288 -9.73 -29.31 35.92
CA VAL A 288 -9.55 -30.67 35.33
C VAL A 288 -10.46 -30.93 34.13
N ILE A 289 -10.05 -30.40 32.96
CA ILE A 289 -10.29 -31.20 31.77
C ILE A 289 -9.35 -32.40 31.97
N PRO A 290 -9.88 -33.62 32.19
CA PRO A 290 -9.02 -34.80 32.16
C PRO A 290 -8.25 -34.73 30.85
N SER A 291 -6.93 -34.89 30.90
CA SER A 291 -6.13 -35.02 29.70
C SER A 291 -6.96 -35.84 28.73
N LYS A 292 -7.32 -35.27 27.56
CA LYS A 292 -7.99 -36.06 26.52
C LYS A 292 -7.02 -37.20 26.25
N THR A 293 -7.14 -38.27 27.00
CA THR A 293 -6.58 -39.57 26.65
C THR A 293 -7.00 -39.71 25.22
N ASP A 294 -6.07 -39.68 24.28
CA ASP A 294 -6.40 -39.57 22.86
C ASP A 294 -7.42 -40.67 22.60
N SER A 295 -8.67 -40.29 22.38
CA SER A 295 -9.78 -41.24 22.22
C SER A 295 -9.46 -42.27 21.12
N ARG A 296 -8.51 -41.89 20.25
CA ARG A 296 -7.93 -42.79 19.25
C ARG A 296 -6.96 -43.81 19.84
N GLN A 297 -6.19 -43.43 20.87
CA GLN A 297 -5.28 -44.37 21.55
C GLN A 297 -6.07 -45.39 22.34
N VAL A 298 -7.11 -45.00 23.02
CA VAL A 298 -8.02 -45.91 23.72
C VAL A 298 -8.66 -46.86 22.72
N MET A 299 -9.23 -46.32 21.63
CA MET A 299 -9.86 -47.12 20.58
C MET A 299 -8.87 -48.05 19.87
N PHE A 300 -7.62 -47.64 19.68
CA PHE A 300 -6.54 -48.47 19.11
C PHE A 300 -6.23 -49.63 20.04
N ASN A 301 -6.08 -49.38 21.34
CA ASN A 301 -5.80 -50.42 22.34
C ASN A 301 -6.95 -51.41 22.43
N GLU A 302 -8.21 -50.95 22.48
CA GLU A 302 -9.40 -51.80 22.49
C GLU A 302 -9.50 -52.72 21.24
N VAL A 303 -9.14 -52.19 20.05
CA VAL A 303 -9.08 -53.00 18.81
C VAL A 303 -8.02 -54.06 18.91
N LYS A 304 -6.85 -53.76 19.50
CA LYS A 304 -5.78 -54.74 19.71
C LYS A 304 -6.15 -55.82 20.70
N GLU A 305 -6.72 -55.47 21.84
CA GLU A 305 -7.21 -56.42 22.85
C GLU A 305 -8.26 -57.37 22.29
N LEU A 306 -9.23 -56.86 21.54
CA LEU A 306 -10.27 -57.67 20.91
C LEU A 306 -9.74 -58.53 19.76
N GLN A 307 -8.67 -58.14 19.08
CA GLN A 307 -7.97 -58.92 18.11
C GLN A 307 -7.21 -60.10 18.79
N GLU A 308 -6.50 -59.82 19.88
CA GLU A 308 -5.81 -60.83 20.69
C GLU A 308 -6.78 -61.83 21.31
N ALA A 309 -7.98 -61.39 21.67
CA ALA A 309 -9.08 -62.22 22.10
C ALA A 309 -9.71 -63.06 20.96
N GLY A 310 -9.17 -63.02 19.75
CA GLY A 310 -9.57 -63.83 18.61
C GLY A 310 -10.83 -63.40 17.86
N LEU A 311 -11.35 -62.20 18.10
CA LEU A 311 -12.56 -61.70 17.40
C LEU A 311 -12.25 -61.33 15.95
N LYS A 312 -13.19 -61.67 15.06
CA LYS A 312 -13.11 -61.28 13.64
C LYS A 312 -13.37 -59.78 13.45
N ILE A 313 -12.77 -59.17 12.41
CA ILE A 313 -12.88 -57.73 12.09
C ILE A 313 -14.31 -57.21 12.11
N ALA A 314 -15.27 -58.03 11.62
CA ALA A 314 -16.68 -57.63 11.61
C ALA A 314 -17.30 -57.54 13.04
N GLN A 315 -16.85 -58.45 13.92
CA GLN A 315 -17.32 -58.48 15.33
C GLN A 315 -16.70 -57.33 16.13
N ILE A 316 -15.41 -57.04 15.91
CA ILE A 316 -14.73 -55.89 16.51
C ILE A 316 -15.39 -54.57 16.06
N ALA A 317 -15.63 -54.41 14.76
CA ALA A 317 -16.29 -53.22 14.19
C ALA A 317 -17.70 -53.01 14.78
N SER A 318 -18.48 -54.09 14.92
CA SER A 318 -19.82 -54.05 15.51
C SER A 318 -19.79 -53.71 16.99
N LYS A 319 -18.84 -54.30 17.74
CA LYS A 319 -18.73 -54.14 19.21
C LYS A 319 -18.29 -52.72 19.59
N LEU A 320 -17.37 -52.13 18.80
CA LEU A 320 -16.83 -50.80 19.07
C LEU A 320 -17.56 -49.67 18.30
N GLY A 321 -18.55 -49.98 17.47
CA GLY A 321 -19.30 -49.01 16.69
C GLY A 321 -18.46 -48.27 15.65
N ILE A 322 -17.39 -48.86 15.13
CA ILE A 322 -16.48 -48.25 14.17
C ILE A 322 -16.48 -48.95 12.81
N ALA A 323 -16.06 -48.26 11.77
CA ALA A 323 -16.00 -48.82 10.43
C ALA A 323 -14.96 -49.95 10.33
N ARG A 324 -15.30 -51.05 9.61
CA ARG A 324 -14.40 -52.18 9.36
C ARG A 324 -13.04 -51.76 8.77
N GLN A 325 -13.02 -50.68 7.98
CA GLN A 325 -11.78 -50.09 7.46
C GLN A 325 -10.88 -49.55 8.58
N THR A 326 -11.46 -48.90 9.60
CA THR A 326 -10.73 -48.38 10.75
C THR A 326 -10.12 -49.54 11.57
N VAL A 327 -10.87 -50.63 11.78
CA VAL A 327 -10.36 -51.84 12.44
C VAL A 327 -9.20 -52.42 11.66
N ARG A 328 -9.33 -52.63 10.33
CA ARG A 328 -8.23 -53.12 9.47
C ARG A 328 -7.00 -52.22 9.55
N LYS A 329 -7.19 -50.93 9.59
CA LYS A 329 -6.10 -49.96 9.71
C LYS A 329 -5.38 -50.08 11.03
N TYR A 330 -6.09 -50.22 12.15
CA TYR A 330 -5.50 -50.37 13.48
C TYR A 330 -4.80 -51.72 13.68
N ILE A 331 -5.35 -52.77 13.12
CA ILE A 331 -4.72 -54.09 13.14
C ILE A 331 -3.36 -54.10 12.43
N LYS A 332 -3.24 -53.34 11.33
CA LYS A 332 -2.03 -53.32 10.49
C LYS A 332 -0.81 -52.66 11.17
N TYR A 333 -1.00 -51.83 12.18
CA TYR A 333 0.08 -51.09 12.82
C TYR A 333 0.34 -51.59 14.24
N ASP A 334 1.60 -51.63 14.65
CA ASP A 334 2.00 -52.03 16.01
C ASP A 334 1.86 -50.86 17.01
N SER A 335 1.87 -49.65 16.53
CA SER A 335 1.62 -48.43 17.30
C SER A 335 0.69 -47.49 16.54
N LEU A 336 -0.06 -46.62 17.27
CA LEU A 336 -0.97 -45.67 16.66
C LEU A 336 -0.24 -44.76 15.68
N PRO A 337 -0.56 -44.79 14.37
CA PRO A 337 0.13 -43.95 13.39
C PRO A 337 -0.13 -42.47 13.69
N LYS A 338 0.94 -41.65 13.77
CA LYS A 338 0.85 -40.21 13.92
C LYS A 338 0.02 -39.65 12.76
N ARG A 339 -0.93 -38.80 13.06
CA ARG A 339 -1.60 -38.00 12.01
C ARG A 339 -0.51 -37.18 11.30
N ALA A 340 -0.47 -37.25 9.96
CA ALA A 340 0.23 -36.24 9.20
C ALA A 340 -0.32 -34.90 9.67
N SER A 341 0.53 -34.04 10.20
CA SER A 341 0.12 -32.68 10.56
C SER A 341 -0.27 -31.98 9.25
N LYS A 342 -1.56 -31.81 9.03
CA LYS A 342 -1.98 -30.79 8.06
C LYS A 342 -1.45 -29.49 8.61
N GLU A 343 -0.73 -28.73 7.79
CA GLU A 343 -0.36 -27.36 8.14
C GLU A 343 -1.58 -26.66 8.73
N ARG A 344 -1.44 -26.17 9.94
CA ARG A 344 -2.55 -25.49 10.60
C ARG A 344 -2.82 -24.21 9.82
N ILE A 345 -4.03 -24.09 9.29
CA ILE A 345 -4.45 -22.87 8.62
C ILE A 345 -4.34 -21.73 9.64
N PRO A 346 -3.60 -20.66 9.36
CA PRO A 346 -3.41 -19.57 10.32
C PRO A 346 -4.61 -18.63 10.29
N TYR A 347 -5.75 -19.08 10.80
CA TYR A 347 -7.01 -18.30 10.85
C TYR A 347 -6.83 -16.95 11.54
N PHE A 348 -5.99 -16.88 12.56
CA PHE A 348 -5.72 -15.66 13.32
C PHE A 348 -5.24 -14.48 12.45
N LEU A 349 -4.66 -14.74 11.28
CA LEU A 349 -4.28 -13.69 10.33
C LEU A 349 -5.49 -13.04 9.65
N TYR A 350 -6.62 -13.72 9.64
CA TYR A 350 -7.83 -13.34 8.93
C TYR A 350 -8.99 -13.00 9.87
N ASP A 351 -8.92 -13.40 11.16
CA ASP A 351 -10.01 -13.28 12.14
C ASP A 351 -10.56 -11.86 12.21
N THR A 352 -9.69 -10.86 12.37
CA THR A 352 -10.11 -9.44 12.46
C THR A 352 -10.86 -8.99 11.20
N TYR A 353 -10.35 -9.36 10.02
CA TYR A 353 -11.01 -8.99 8.77
C TYR A 353 -12.36 -9.68 8.60
N VAL A 354 -12.42 -10.98 8.89
CA VAL A 354 -13.66 -11.77 8.77
C VAL A 354 -14.73 -11.27 9.74
N GLU A 355 -14.37 -11.01 10.99
CA GLU A 355 -15.29 -10.50 12.00
C GLU A 355 -15.81 -9.10 11.68
N GLU A 356 -14.93 -8.19 11.26
CA GLU A 356 -15.32 -6.84 10.84
C GLU A 356 -16.21 -6.87 9.59
N ALA A 357 -15.82 -7.62 8.57
CA ALA A 357 -16.60 -7.73 7.35
C ALA A 357 -17.98 -8.34 7.58
N TYR A 358 -18.06 -9.36 8.48
CA TYR A 358 -19.33 -9.96 8.88
C TYR A 358 -20.19 -8.99 9.71
N ARG A 359 -19.58 -8.25 10.64
CA ARG A 359 -20.25 -7.21 11.44
C ARG A 359 -20.82 -6.08 10.56
N HIS A 360 -20.17 -5.78 9.42
CA HIS A 360 -20.67 -4.83 8.43
C HIS A 360 -21.70 -5.43 7.44
N GLY A 361 -22.20 -6.64 7.72
CA GLY A 361 -23.29 -7.27 6.97
C GLY A 361 -22.87 -8.01 5.70
N LYS A 362 -21.59 -8.34 5.54
CA LYS A 362 -21.15 -9.21 4.45
C LYS A 362 -21.46 -10.68 4.79
N ASP A 363 -21.88 -11.45 3.76
CA ASP A 363 -22.05 -12.89 3.87
C ASP A 363 -20.70 -13.62 3.96
N LEU A 364 -20.62 -14.66 4.80
CA LEU A 364 -19.41 -15.48 5.01
C LEU A 364 -18.84 -16.04 3.69
N ARG A 365 -19.69 -16.37 2.72
CA ARG A 365 -19.24 -16.85 1.42
C ARG A 365 -18.49 -15.77 0.62
N LYS A 366 -18.99 -14.53 0.65
CA LYS A 366 -18.32 -13.39 0.01
C LYS A 366 -16.99 -13.07 0.71
N ILE A 367 -17.01 -13.09 2.05
CA ILE A 367 -15.80 -12.89 2.86
C ILE A 367 -14.76 -13.97 2.53
N PHE A 368 -15.18 -15.24 2.42
CA PHE A 368 -14.28 -16.32 2.02
C PHE A 368 -13.65 -16.08 0.64
N MET A 369 -14.42 -15.64 -0.35
CA MET A 369 -13.89 -15.34 -1.68
C MET A 369 -12.85 -14.21 -1.63
N GLU A 370 -13.14 -13.15 -0.87
CA GLU A 370 -12.22 -12.02 -0.69
C GLU A 370 -10.90 -12.43 -0.02
N ILE A 371 -10.94 -13.23 1.07
CA ILE A 371 -9.71 -13.69 1.73
C ILE A 371 -8.98 -14.75 0.92
N LYS A 372 -9.70 -15.51 0.08
CA LYS A 372 -9.09 -16.48 -0.83
C LYS A 372 -8.24 -15.78 -1.89
N GLU A 373 -8.73 -14.66 -2.43
CA GLU A 373 -7.97 -13.77 -3.33
C GLU A 373 -6.75 -13.14 -2.62
N GLN A 374 -6.82 -12.98 -1.29
CA GLN A 374 -5.73 -12.49 -0.45
C GLN A 374 -4.74 -13.60 -0.03
N GLY A 375 -4.89 -14.82 -0.55
CA GLY A 375 -3.96 -15.92 -0.30
C GLY A 375 -4.33 -16.83 0.87
N PHE A 376 -5.59 -16.84 1.35
CA PHE A 376 -6.04 -17.78 2.37
C PHE A 376 -5.88 -19.24 1.89
N PRO A 377 -5.10 -20.10 2.61
CA PRO A 377 -4.76 -21.44 2.14
C PRO A 377 -5.91 -22.46 2.32
N GLY A 378 -6.91 -22.13 3.16
CA GLY A 378 -8.01 -23.02 3.50
C GLY A 378 -9.03 -23.22 2.38
N THR A 379 -9.88 -24.25 2.55
CA THR A 379 -11.06 -24.49 1.72
C THR A 379 -12.31 -23.99 2.43
N LEU A 380 -13.43 -23.88 1.70
CA LEU A 380 -14.67 -23.30 2.18
C LEU A 380 -15.25 -24.00 3.42
N THR A 381 -15.21 -25.34 3.47
CA THR A 381 -15.79 -26.11 4.58
C THR A 381 -15.05 -25.87 5.90
N PRO A 382 -13.72 -26.00 6.01
CA PRO A 382 -12.99 -25.62 7.23
C PRO A 382 -13.13 -24.14 7.60
N PHE A 383 -13.34 -23.27 6.64
CA PHE A 383 -13.61 -21.86 6.89
C PHE A 383 -14.96 -21.67 7.58
N TYR A 384 -16.02 -22.27 7.08
CA TYR A 384 -17.32 -22.24 7.75
C TYR A 384 -17.30 -22.90 9.11
N ASP A 385 -16.58 -24.02 9.26
CA ASP A 385 -16.43 -24.71 10.53
C ASP A 385 -15.71 -23.85 11.59
N HIS A 386 -14.74 -23.03 11.16
CA HIS A 386 -14.00 -22.13 12.05
C HIS A 386 -14.83 -20.90 12.46
N TYR A 387 -15.54 -20.28 11.51
CA TYR A 387 -16.31 -19.05 11.74
C TYR A 387 -17.81 -19.30 11.97
N HIS A 388 -18.23 -20.53 12.27
CA HIS A 388 -19.65 -20.85 12.51
C HIS A 388 -20.26 -20.05 13.66
N TYR A 389 -19.44 -19.65 14.64
CA TYR A 389 -19.87 -18.83 15.79
C TYR A 389 -20.39 -17.45 15.38
N LEU A 390 -20.00 -16.93 14.21
CA LEU A 390 -20.53 -15.67 13.68
C LEU A 390 -21.95 -15.81 13.14
N SER A 391 -22.39 -17.01 12.77
CA SER A 391 -23.67 -17.26 12.11
C SER A 391 -24.74 -17.92 12.99
N ASP A 392 -24.49 -18.17 14.29
CA ASP A 392 -25.39 -18.88 15.23
C ASP A 392 -26.07 -20.13 14.61
N GLY A 393 -25.35 -20.82 13.73
CA GLY A 393 -25.88 -22.00 13.03
C GLY A 393 -26.87 -21.71 11.91
N HIS A 394 -27.21 -20.46 11.60
CA HIS A 394 -28.09 -20.10 10.50
C HIS A 394 -27.32 -19.69 9.24
N ARG A 395 -27.62 -20.37 8.13
CA ARG A 395 -27.11 -20.04 6.78
C ARG A 395 -27.95 -18.93 6.11
N GLY A 396 -28.13 -17.78 6.77
CA GLY A 396 -29.00 -16.75 6.20
C GLY A 396 -28.68 -15.33 6.69
N PHE A 397 -29.13 -14.35 5.95
CA PHE A 397 -28.99 -12.92 6.21
C PHE A 397 -29.57 -12.54 7.57
N ARG A 398 -28.79 -11.82 8.39
CA ARG A 398 -29.28 -11.19 9.63
C ARG A 398 -29.86 -9.81 9.35
N SER A 399 -30.91 -9.47 10.09
CA SER A 399 -31.49 -8.12 10.06
C SER A 399 -30.60 -7.12 10.80
N LYS A 400 -30.75 -5.81 10.51
CA LYS A 400 -30.03 -4.76 11.23
C LYS A 400 -30.30 -4.73 12.74
N GLN A 401 -31.39 -5.32 13.18
CA GLN A 401 -31.76 -5.43 14.60
C GLN A 401 -30.94 -6.51 15.30
N ASP A 402 -30.70 -7.66 14.67
CA ASP A 402 -29.89 -8.75 15.24
C ASP A 402 -28.43 -8.30 15.48
N VAL A 403 -27.92 -7.39 14.64
CA VAL A 403 -26.56 -6.83 14.77
C VAL A 403 -26.46 -5.87 15.97
N ALA A 404 -27.52 -5.12 16.27
CA ALA A 404 -27.55 -4.19 17.40
C ALA A 404 -27.69 -4.90 18.77
N GLU A 405 -28.34 -6.05 18.81
CA GLU A 405 -28.48 -6.87 20.04
C GLU A 405 -27.17 -7.63 20.37
N MET A 406 -26.39 -8.03 19.40
CA MET A 406 -25.08 -8.67 19.62
C MET A 406 -24.00 -7.73 20.17
N GLN A 407 -24.20 -6.41 20.10
CA GLN A 407 -23.31 -5.43 20.74
C GLN A 407 -23.49 -5.37 22.27
N LYS A 408 -24.52 -5.99 22.80
CA LYS A 408 -24.72 -6.17 24.25
C LYS A 408 -24.22 -7.56 24.62
N SER A 409 -22.92 -7.71 24.93
CA SER A 409 -22.43 -8.90 25.63
C SER A 409 -23.24 -9.07 26.91
N PRO A 410 -23.74 -10.28 27.25
CA PRO A 410 -24.30 -10.48 28.58
C PRO A 410 -23.16 -10.21 29.57
N ASP A 411 -23.39 -9.29 30.48
CA ASP A 411 -22.47 -9.02 31.59
C ASP A 411 -22.43 -10.28 32.46
N THR A 412 -21.48 -11.16 32.16
CA THR A 412 -21.29 -12.41 32.91
C THR A 412 -20.54 -12.18 34.21
N GLY A 413 -20.21 -10.92 34.58
CA GLY A 413 -19.37 -10.59 35.72
C GLY A 413 -17.94 -11.16 35.63
N ARG A 414 -17.56 -11.72 34.48
CA ARG A 414 -16.25 -12.31 34.25
C ARG A 414 -15.36 -11.33 33.51
N GLU A 415 -14.13 -11.23 33.96
CA GLU A 415 -13.15 -10.40 33.30
C GLU A 415 -12.87 -10.88 31.84
N PRO A 416 -12.99 -10.02 30.81
CA PRO A 416 -12.78 -10.41 29.44
C PRO A 416 -11.30 -10.76 29.18
N LEU A 417 -11.05 -11.89 28.51
CA LEU A 417 -9.71 -12.22 28.03
C LEU A 417 -9.35 -11.31 26.88
N LEU A 418 -8.24 -10.60 27.01
CA LEU A 418 -7.78 -9.69 25.97
C LEU A 418 -7.16 -10.46 24.80
N PRO A 419 -7.43 -10.04 23.55
CA PRO A 419 -6.75 -10.57 22.37
C PRO A 419 -5.24 -10.28 22.44
N ILE A 420 -4.42 -11.18 21.92
CA ILE A 420 -2.96 -11.06 21.87
C ILE A 420 -2.52 -9.69 21.31
N ARG A 421 -3.20 -9.23 20.26
CA ARG A 421 -2.90 -7.94 19.62
C ARG A 421 -3.13 -6.76 20.57
N GLN A 422 -4.17 -6.81 21.38
CA GLN A 422 -4.48 -5.76 22.34
C GLN A 422 -3.44 -5.73 23.47
N ILE A 423 -3.07 -6.91 24.02
CA ILE A 423 -2.00 -7.00 25.02
C ILE A 423 -0.69 -6.44 24.46
N ALA A 424 -0.31 -6.85 23.25
CA ALA A 424 0.92 -6.35 22.62
C ALA A 424 0.89 -4.83 22.36
N HIS A 425 -0.28 -4.27 22.07
CA HIS A 425 -0.45 -2.82 21.90
C HIS A 425 -0.29 -2.08 23.23
N ILE A 426 -0.84 -2.61 24.32
CA ILE A 426 -0.71 -2.06 25.67
C ILE A 426 0.76 -2.09 26.09
N VAL A 427 1.46 -3.20 25.86
CA VAL A 427 2.90 -3.34 26.09
C VAL A 427 3.69 -2.28 25.32
N ASP A 428 3.40 -2.10 24.02
CA ASP A 428 4.06 -1.07 23.19
C ASP A 428 3.83 0.35 23.72
N LYS A 429 2.59 0.66 24.15
CA LYS A 429 2.28 1.93 24.80
C LYS A 429 3.08 2.16 26.06
N SER A 430 3.15 1.14 26.95
CA SER A 430 3.88 1.19 28.21
C SER A 430 5.38 1.42 27.98
N ILE A 431 6.01 0.66 27.08
CA ILE A 431 7.43 0.75 26.77
C ILE A 431 7.77 2.13 26.21
N ARG A 432 6.94 2.69 25.34
CA ARG A 432 7.15 4.01 24.73
C ARG A 432 6.76 5.16 25.64
N LYS A 433 6.41 4.90 26.90
CA LYS A 433 5.99 5.91 27.88
C LYS A 433 4.86 6.81 27.37
N LYS A 434 3.95 6.23 26.56
CA LYS A 434 2.76 6.92 26.08
C LYS A 434 1.69 6.95 27.18
N GLU A 435 0.81 7.93 27.10
CA GLU A 435 -0.33 8.03 28.00
C GLU A 435 -1.17 6.75 27.99
N MET A 436 -1.34 6.13 29.16
CA MET A 436 -2.08 4.89 29.36
C MET A 436 -3.32 5.17 30.20
N GLN A 437 -4.39 4.43 29.92
CA GLN A 437 -5.55 4.40 30.79
C GLN A 437 -5.25 3.54 32.02
N ASP A 438 -5.93 3.80 33.15
CA ASP A 438 -5.71 3.05 34.40
C ASP A 438 -5.91 1.53 34.20
N GLU A 439 -6.89 1.16 33.40
CA GLU A 439 -7.16 -0.25 33.04
C GLU A 439 -5.99 -0.89 32.27
N GLU A 440 -5.35 -0.16 31.36
CA GLU A 440 -4.19 -0.64 30.61
C GLU A 440 -2.97 -0.83 31.51
N ALA A 441 -2.77 0.07 32.47
CA ALA A 441 -1.68 -0.04 33.45
C ALA A 441 -1.86 -1.28 34.35
N LEU A 442 -3.07 -1.52 34.84
CA LEU A 442 -3.40 -2.71 35.64
C LEU A 442 -3.13 -4.03 34.91
N ILE A 443 -3.33 -4.05 33.57
CA ILE A 443 -3.04 -5.24 32.75
C ILE A 443 -1.54 -5.54 32.76
N VAL A 444 -0.69 -4.53 32.57
CA VAL A 444 0.77 -4.69 32.62
C VAL A 444 1.22 -5.16 34.00
N GLU A 445 0.74 -4.54 35.09
CA GLU A 445 1.06 -4.90 36.47
C GLU A 445 0.68 -6.35 36.79
N ARG A 446 -0.47 -6.83 36.28
CA ARG A 446 -0.91 -8.20 36.44
C ARG A 446 -0.02 -9.21 35.71
N LEU A 447 0.50 -8.85 34.53
CA LEU A 447 1.32 -9.72 33.71
C LEU A 447 2.78 -9.78 34.15
N LEU A 448 3.31 -8.71 34.75
CA LEU A 448 4.71 -8.62 35.21
C LEU A 448 5.16 -9.75 36.17
N PRO A 449 4.32 -10.33 37.04
CA PRO A 449 4.70 -11.49 37.87
C PRO A 449 4.97 -12.77 37.05
N LEU A 450 4.48 -12.86 35.80
CA LEU A 450 4.77 -13.98 34.92
C LEU A 450 6.20 -13.86 34.38
N GLY A 451 7.07 -14.80 34.69
CA GLY A 451 8.51 -14.74 34.36
C GLY A 451 8.76 -14.51 32.88
N TRP A 452 8.07 -15.26 32.00
CA TRP A 452 8.17 -15.09 30.55
C TRP A 452 7.73 -13.69 30.07
N PHE A 453 6.72 -13.10 30.73
CA PHE A 453 6.25 -11.76 30.37
C PHE A 453 7.22 -10.69 30.81
N ARG A 454 7.78 -10.81 32.02
CA ARG A 454 8.82 -9.91 32.49
C ARG A 454 10.03 -9.92 31.56
N ASP A 455 10.51 -11.12 31.17
CA ASP A 455 11.64 -11.27 30.27
C ASP A 455 11.44 -10.55 28.94
N ILE A 456 10.28 -10.73 28.29
CA ILE A 456 10.01 -10.06 27.01
C ILE A 456 9.73 -8.56 27.18
N TYR A 457 9.11 -8.14 28.29
CA TYR A 457 8.85 -6.73 28.59
C TYR A 457 10.15 -5.97 28.79
N ASP A 458 11.04 -6.47 29.64
CA ASP A 458 12.35 -5.85 29.92
C ASP A 458 13.23 -5.85 28.66
N ALA A 459 13.21 -6.93 27.88
CA ALA A 459 13.90 -6.99 26.59
C ALA A 459 13.40 -5.94 25.60
N ALA A 460 12.09 -5.74 25.54
CA ALA A 460 11.49 -4.79 24.60
C ALA A 460 11.70 -3.33 25.07
N ALA A 461 11.63 -3.07 26.37
CA ALA A 461 11.88 -1.74 26.94
C ALA A 461 13.34 -1.32 26.72
N THR A 462 14.28 -2.19 27.09
CA THR A 462 15.73 -1.92 26.91
C THR A 462 16.08 -1.84 25.42
N PHE A 463 15.45 -2.63 24.54
CA PHE A 463 15.66 -2.53 23.10
C PHE A 463 15.19 -1.18 22.55
N TYR A 464 14.01 -0.74 22.95
CA TYR A 464 13.49 0.55 22.51
C TYR A 464 14.41 1.70 22.95
N ASP A 465 14.83 1.71 24.22
CA ASP A 465 15.75 2.73 24.73
C ASP A 465 17.11 2.68 23.99
N THR A 466 17.63 1.49 23.69
CA THR A 466 18.86 1.30 22.90
C THR A 466 18.74 1.84 21.47
N ILE A 467 17.66 1.50 20.75
CA ILE A 467 17.48 1.93 19.35
C ILE A 467 17.19 3.43 19.24
N MET A 468 16.54 4.02 20.25
CA MET A 468 16.22 5.45 20.29
C MET A 468 17.32 6.28 20.97
N GLY A 469 18.26 5.63 21.63
CA GLY A 469 19.45 6.27 22.25
C GLY A 469 20.60 6.44 21.27
N ASP A 470 21.75 6.83 21.82
CA ASP A 470 22.97 7.15 21.05
C ASP A 470 24.14 6.19 21.38
N SER A 471 23.92 5.18 22.26
CA SER A 471 24.98 4.29 22.75
C SER A 471 25.02 2.97 21.99
N MET A 472 26.12 2.72 21.27
CA MET A 472 26.35 1.43 20.62
C MET A 472 26.70 0.32 21.63
N ASP A 473 27.23 0.69 22.80
CA ASP A 473 27.56 -0.28 23.84
C ASP A 473 26.32 -0.93 24.39
N ASP A 474 25.20 -0.19 24.50
CA ASP A 474 23.93 -0.71 24.96
C ASP A 474 23.39 -1.80 24.01
N LEU A 475 23.56 -1.65 22.69
CA LEU A 475 23.20 -2.69 21.72
C LEU A 475 24.03 -3.97 21.93
N THR A 476 25.33 -3.82 22.20
CA THR A 476 26.22 -4.95 22.46
C THR A 476 25.83 -5.69 23.74
N VAL A 477 25.48 -4.96 24.79
CA VAL A 477 24.98 -5.51 26.06
C VAL A 477 23.65 -6.22 25.81
N TRP A 478 22.72 -5.57 25.11
CA TRP A 478 21.42 -6.15 24.78
C TRP A 478 21.55 -7.48 24.02
N LEU A 479 22.37 -7.51 22.97
CA LEU A 479 22.61 -8.72 22.18
C LEU A 479 23.23 -9.85 23.03
N LYS A 480 24.22 -9.57 23.87
CA LYS A 480 24.83 -10.57 24.77
C LYS A 480 23.80 -11.15 25.75
N THR A 481 22.94 -10.28 26.30
CA THR A 481 21.92 -10.69 27.28
C THR A 481 20.86 -11.59 26.64
N TYR A 482 20.33 -11.18 25.49
CA TYR A 482 19.15 -11.83 24.93
C TYR A 482 19.45 -12.89 23.85
N ALA A 483 20.68 -12.99 23.36
CA ALA A 483 21.10 -14.10 22.50
C ALA A 483 20.96 -15.49 23.18
N GLN A 484 20.98 -15.52 24.51
CA GLN A 484 20.83 -16.74 25.32
C GLN A 484 19.50 -16.79 26.10
N SER A 485 18.55 -15.91 25.79
CA SER A 485 17.24 -15.87 26.44
C SER A 485 16.53 -17.23 26.41
N PRO A 486 15.78 -17.65 27.44
CA PRO A 486 14.92 -18.83 27.39
C PRO A 486 13.84 -18.71 26.31
N LEU A 487 13.46 -17.50 25.93
CA LEU A 487 12.43 -17.25 24.91
C LEU A 487 13.04 -17.41 23.50
N ARG A 488 12.54 -18.43 22.77
CA ARG A 488 13.02 -18.77 21.42
C ARG A 488 12.88 -17.60 20.44
N GLU A 489 11.77 -16.91 20.50
CA GLU A 489 11.42 -15.79 19.61
C GLU A 489 12.41 -14.63 19.81
N LEU A 490 12.79 -14.38 21.05
CA LEU A 490 13.74 -13.32 21.39
C LEU A 490 15.17 -13.68 20.95
N ARG A 491 15.60 -14.94 21.15
CA ARG A 491 16.88 -15.41 20.59
C ARG A 491 16.95 -15.25 19.07
N SER A 492 15.84 -15.59 18.36
CA SER A 492 15.75 -15.46 16.90
C SER A 492 15.87 -14.00 16.46
N LEU A 493 15.24 -13.07 17.20
CA LEU A 493 15.36 -11.65 16.93
C LEU A 493 16.79 -11.16 17.15
N ALA A 494 17.41 -11.51 18.28
CA ALA A 494 18.78 -11.13 18.59
C ALA A 494 19.77 -11.63 17.52
N TYR A 495 19.64 -12.90 17.11
CA TYR A 495 20.43 -13.45 16.01
C TYR A 495 20.23 -12.68 14.70
N GLY A 496 18.97 -12.37 14.33
CA GLY A 496 18.70 -11.59 13.15
C GLY A 496 19.30 -10.19 13.18
N ILE A 497 19.31 -9.53 14.34
CA ILE A 497 19.98 -8.22 14.51
C ILE A 497 21.51 -8.36 14.38
N GLN A 498 22.07 -9.42 14.91
CA GLN A 498 23.51 -9.68 14.84
C GLN A 498 23.98 -9.89 13.39
N MET A 499 23.16 -10.51 12.53
CA MET A 499 23.47 -10.67 11.10
C MET A 499 23.50 -9.34 10.32
N ASP A 500 22.86 -8.29 10.84
CA ASP A 500 22.80 -6.95 10.24
C ASP A 500 23.40 -5.87 11.18
N LEU A 501 24.35 -6.30 12.03
CA LEU A 501 24.84 -5.52 13.16
C LEU A 501 25.35 -4.13 12.77
N LYS A 502 26.14 -4.04 11.69
CA LYS A 502 26.74 -2.78 11.25
C LYS A 502 25.69 -1.74 10.84
N ALA A 503 24.67 -2.17 10.11
CA ALA A 503 23.58 -1.29 9.70
C ALA A 503 22.75 -0.81 10.91
N VAL A 504 22.54 -1.69 11.91
CA VAL A 504 21.85 -1.32 13.15
C VAL A 504 22.70 -0.37 14.01
N GLN A 505 24.00 -0.59 14.11
CA GLN A 505 24.92 0.34 14.78
C GLN A 505 24.93 1.72 14.10
N ASN A 506 24.97 1.76 12.77
CA ASN A 506 24.86 3.00 12.00
C ASN A 506 23.54 3.71 12.25
N ALA A 507 22.43 2.96 12.40
CA ALA A 507 21.13 3.54 12.75
C ALA A 507 21.14 4.23 14.12
N ILE A 508 21.86 3.69 15.10
CA ILE A 508 22.01 4.29 16.42
C ILE A 508 22.94 5.52 16.36
N ALA A 509 24.05 5.40 15.62
CA ALA A 509 25.08 6.44 15.54
C ALA A 509 24.68 7.66 14.69
N THR A 510 23.65 7.55 13.87
CA THR A 510 23.24 8.61 12.93
C THR A 510 21.79 9.02 13.16
N ASN A 511 21.46 10.27 12.80
CA ASN A 511 20.08 10.76 12.82
C ASN A 511 19.30 10.41 11.54
N ILE A 512 19.83 9.50 10.70
CA ILE A 512 19.21 9.11 9.46
C ILE A 512 17.97 8.26 9.77
N SER A 513 16.85 8.65 9.17
CA SER A 513 15.55 8.00 9.35
C SER A 513 14.91 7.71 8.00
N ASN A 514 14.31 6.53 7.87
CA ASN A 514 13.56 6.13 6.68
C ASN A 514 12.07 6.57 6.73
N GLY A 515 11.66 7.34 7.73
CA GLY A 515 10.27 7.74 7.95
C GLY A 515 9.65 8.50 6.78
N ILE A 516 10.46 9.27 6.05
CA ILE A 516 10.01 9.97 4.84
C ILE A 516 9.65 8.98 3.72
N VAL A 517 10.42 7.88 3.59
CA VAL A 517 10.17 6.84 2.58
C VAL A 517 8.86 6.13 2.88
N GLU A 518 8.60 5.77 4.15
CA GLU A 518 7.31 5.19 4.58
C GLU A 518 6.15 6.14 4.27
N GLY A 519 6.32 7.45 4.49
CA GLY A 519 5.36 8.47 4.10
C GLY A 519 5.01 8.41 2.61
N TYR A 520 6.00 8.25 1.75
CA TYR A 520 5.80 8.11 0.30
C TYR A 520 5.20 6.76 -0.10
N VAL A 521 5.57 5.65 0.55
CA VAL A 521 4.91 4.36 0.35
C VAL A 521 3.41 4.46 0.67
N ASN A 522 3.05 5.16 1.76
CA ASN A 522 1.64 5.38 2.11
C ASN A 522 0.94 6.30 1.11
N LYS A 523 1.63 7.32 0.57
CA LYS A 523 1.12 8.18 -0.51
C LYS A 523 0.90 7.38 -1.79
N LEU A 524 1.83 6.49 -2.19
CA LEU A 524 1.66 5.59 -3.33
C LEU A 524 0.45 4.67 -3.15
N LYS A 525 0.26 4.11 -1.95
CA LYS A 525 -0.93 3.31 -1.62
C LYS A 525 -2.23 4.11 -1.75
N ALA A 526 -2.22 5.40 -1.37
CA ALA A 526 -3.37 6.29 -1.52
C ALA A 526 -3.64 6.59 -2.99
N VAL A 527 -2.62 6.99 -3.77
CA VAL A 527 -2.72 7.23 -5.22
C VAL A 527 -3.29 5.99 -5.93
N LYS A 528 -2.75 4.81 -5.63
CA LYS A 528 -3.24 3.56 -6.19
C LYS A 528 -4.73 3.32 -5.90
N ARG A 529 -5.19 3.56 -4.67
CA ARG A 529 -6.61 3.42 -4.30
C ARG A 529 -7.51 4.39 -5.06
N THR A 530 -7.05 5.63 -5.27
CA THR A 530 -7.81 6.65 -6.03
C THR A 530 -7.85 6.34 -7.52
N MET A 531 -6.85 5.63 -8.05
CA MET A 531 -6.76 5.23 -9.45
C MET A 531 -7.39 3.85 -9.75
N TYR A 532 -8.14 3.28 -8.80
CA TYR A 532 -8.83 1.98 -8.93
C TYR A 532 -7.92 0.77 -9.14
N GLY A 533 -6.72 0.82 -8.66
CA GLY A 533 -5.88 -0.34 -8.71
C GLY A 533 -4.68 -0.54 -8.97
#